data_4fc447b2d829dc7103ccf8c1538be33c
#
_entry.id   4fc447b2d829dc7103ccf8c1538be33c
#
_cell.length_a   1.000
_cell.length_b   1.000
_cell.length_c   1.000
_cell.angle_alpha   90.00
_cell.angle_beta   90.00
_cell.angle_gamma   90.00
#
_symmetry.space_group_name_H-M   'P 1'
#
loop_
_entity.id
_entity.type
_entity.pdbx_description
1 polymer ?
#
loop_
_entity_poly.entity_id
_entity_poly.type
_entity_poly.pdbx_seq_one_letter_code
_entity_poly.pdbx_strand_id
1 'polypeptide(L)'
;MVIDNFYDQADKSHFYIGMISQVYRDNSIIQVENLSWLSHRKIKLEVLIPNTINYLVVVDTVQGLFIGETFQSKISSSDSVHDSMNKGITERIFPEIGIDIIGLLKPGETSFRLSGTKTVGITDKVYIANSDLISKYLNSIEIKSNKNNQNEVSLPPFASFSNMKSQKISLTPSTLFNRHLMAVGTTNSGKSTSSLSILDKLIKQRKKTLIIDPTGEYIEAFSDVNSLTLGEDTVISTGELSSQQWEILFETNDNTQGSILSEAMKSLRFQKQTQTSSVYKKIGKSPAEVDADMTTVIERGFDLSLLPSQINQESVEISNRAPNVGKYVYNTFGANVNAWLVQKVQHKLSNSSFTTFFGDDPSKSNLISKLNEFSHSETSSLYIDCSKIGTTDGIGGMIVDLISNHLINLDKIDIKPFVMFIDEVHRYTKSVTNELDYHTGLTSIAREGRKKGVFLFLTTQNPNDV
;
A
#
# COMPACT_ATOMS: atom_id res chain seq x y z
N MET A 1 -7.59 -6.52 42.33
CA MET A 1 -6.71 -6.10 41.20
C MET A 1 -7.44 -6.33 39.90
N VAL A 2 -7.11 -5.61 38.84
CA VAL A 2 -7.82 -5.76 37.53
C VAL A 2 -7.64 -7.17 36.96
N ILE A 3 -6.49 -7.78 37.23
CA ILE A 3 -6.14 -9.12 36.74
C ILE A 3 -7.07 -10.22 37.28
N ASP A 4 -7.59 -10.07 38.49
CA ASP A 4 -8.45 -11.08 39.12
C ASP A 4 -9.81 -11.24 38.43
N ASN A 5 -10.16 -10.33 37.54
CA ASN A 5 -11.35 -10.45 36.70
C ASN A 5 -11.16 -11.41 35.50
N PHE A 6 -9.92 -11.81 35.21
CA PHE A 6 -9.57 -12.59 34.01
C PHE A 6 -9.03 -13.97 34.35
N TYR A 7 -8.52 -14.18 35.56
CA TYR A 7 -7.97 -15.48 35.99
C TYR A 7 -8.72 -15.98 37.19
N ASP A 8 -9.16 -17.23 37.15
CA ASP A 8 -9.60 -17.93 38.33
C ASP A 8 -8.44 -18.02 39.30
N GLN A 9 -8.71 -17.89 40.62
CA GLN A 9 -7.68 -17.91 41.66
C GLN A 9 -6.83 -19.19 41.61
N ALA A 10 -7.45 -20.33 41.28
CA ALA A 10 -6.77 -21.62 41.17
C ALA A 10 -5.80 -21.68 39.96
N ASP A 11 -6.15 -21.01 38.86
CA ASP A 11 -5.39 -21.08 37.60
C ASP A 11 -4.34 -19.98 37.50
N LYS A 12 -4.52 -18.85 38.20
CA LYS A 12 -3.65 -17.66 38.11
C LYS A 12 -2.15 -17.99 38.29
N SER A 13 -1.83 -18.85 39.22
CA SER A 13 -0.45 -19.27 39.48
C SER A 13 0.19 -20.00 38.30
N HIS A 14 -0.61 -20.69 37.50
CA HIS A 14 -0.13 -21.44 36.34
C HIS A 14 0.19 -20.54 35.13
N PHE A 15 -0.34 -19.32 35.09
CA PHE A 15 -0.01 -18.33 34.05
C PHE A 15 1.16 -17.43 34.45
N TYR A 16 1.56 -17.42 35.70
CA TYR A 16 2.68 -16.63 36.18
C TYR A 16 4.00 -17.10 35.56
N ILE A 17 4.89 -16.14 35.20
CA ILE A 17 6.20 -16.44 34.61
C ILE A 17 7.38 -15.74 35.31
N GLY A 18 7.17 -14.61 35.96
CA GLY A 18 8.24 -13.86 36.61
C GLY A 18 7.86 -12.43 36.98
N MET A 19 8.86 -11.59 37.16
CA MET A 19 8.70 -10.19 37.51
C MET A 19 9.51 -9.29 36.58
N ILE A 20 9.10 -8.02 36.44
CA ILE A 20 9.88 -7.00 35.74
C ILE A 20 11.17 -6.75 36.52
N SER A 21 12.30 -6.91 35.87
CA SER A 21 13.65 -6.67 36.43
C SER A 21 14.26 -5.37 35.92
N GLN A 22 13.92 -4.96 34.68
CA GLN A 22 14.45 -3.76 34.06
C GLN A 22 13.36 -3.06 33.27
N VAL A 23 13.33 -1.75 33.34
CA VAL A 23 12.39 -0.90 32.61
C VAL A 23 13.20 0.07 31.75
N TYR A 24 12.96 0.06 30.45
CA TYR A 24 13.52 1.00 29.49
C TYR A 24 12.40 1.88 28.93
N ARG A 25 12.77 2.85 28.12
CA ARG A 25 11.80 3.77 27.51
C ARG A 25 10.80 3.06 26.60
N ASP A 26 11.28 2.13 25.78
CA ASP A 26 10.52 1.50 24.71
C ASP A 26 10.19 0.02 25.00
N ASN A 27 10.92 -0.61 25.92
CA ASN A 27 10.71 -2.02 26.29
C ASN A 27 10.99 -2.28 27.78
N SER A 28 10.78 -3.52 28.20
CA SER A 28 11.09 -3.97 29.58
C SER A 28 11.59 -5.41 29.57
N ILE A 29 12.31 -5.79 30.64
CA ILE A 29 12.83 -7.14 30.79
C ILE A 29 12.15 -7.83 31.96
N ILE A 30 11.69 -9.03 31.72
CA ILE A 30 11.16 -9.94 32.73
C ILE A 30 12.31 -10.84 33.20
N GLN A 31 12.51 -10.92 34.50
CA GLN A 31 13.28 -11.99 35.11
C GLN A 31 12.34 -13.15 35.41
N VAL A 32 12.54 -14.26 34.72
CA VAL A 32 11.82 -15.51 34.99
C VAL A 32 12.40 -16.18 36.25
N GLU A 33 11.55 -16.68 37.11
CA GLU A 33 12.01 -17.28 38.40
C GLU A 33 12.95 -18.47 38.21
N ASN A 34 12.69 -19.31 37.23
CA ASN A 34 13.59 -20.36 36.77
C ASN A 34 13.11 -20.93 35.43
N LEU A 35 13.94 -21.72 34.76
CA LEU A 35 13.67 -22.28 33.46
C LEU A 35 12.43 -23.19 33.40
N SER A 36 12.06 -23.84 34.54
CA SER A 36 10.89 -24.71 34.58
C SER A 36 9.58 -23.98 34.31
N TRP A 37 9.51 -22.66 34.62
CA TRP A 37 8.35 -21.83 34.33
C TRP A 37 8.14 -21.58 32.83
N LEU A 38 9.18 -21.79 32.01
CA LEU A 38 9.09 -21.71 30.54
C LEU A 38 8.78 -23.08 29.90
N SER A 39 8.56 -24.14 30.69
CA SER A 39 8.12 -25.42 30.15
C SER A 39 6.74 -25.35 29.54
N HIS A 40 6.54 -26.11 28.46
CA HIS A 40 5.24 -26.24 27.82
C HIS A 40 4.23 -26.83 28.80
N ARG A 41 3.07 -26.24 28.88
CA ARG A 41 2.01 -26.69 29.77
C ARG A 41 0.63 -26.48 29.14
N LYS A 42 -0.29 -27.33 29.56
CA LYS A 42 -1.69 -27.25 29.15
C LYS A 42 -2.55 -26.90 30.34
N ILE A 43 -3.30 -25.83 30.28
CA ILE A 43 -4.23 -25.39 31.28
C ILE A 43 -5.61 -25.38 30.67
N LYS A 44 -6.49 -26.29 31.11
CA LYS A 44 -7.81 -26.50 30.49
C LYS A 44 -7.64 -26.77 28.98
N LEU A 45 -8.11 -25.86 28.13
CA LEU A 45 -8.01 -25.95 26.64
C LEU A 45 -6.85 -25.14 26.06
N GLU A 46 -6.14 -24.39 26.87
CA GLU A 46 -5.04 -23.54 26.43
C GLU A 46 -3.69 -24.26 26.53
N VAL A 47 -2.92 -24.17 25.44
CA VAL A 47 -1.54 -24.68 25.40
C VAL A 47 -0.60 -23.48 25.50
N LEU A 48 0.15 -23.42 26.60
CA LEU A 48 1.12 -22.36 26.85
C LEU A 48 2.52 -22.82 26.43
N ILE A 49 3.18 -21.98 25.58
CA ILE A 49 4.53 -22.24 25.07
C ILE A 49 5.42 -21.02 25.38
N PRO A 50 5.74 -20.78 26.66
CA PRO A 50 6.38 -19.53 27.07
C PRO A 50 7.89 -19.46 26.79
N ASN A 51 8.50 -20.49 26.22
CA ASN A 51 9.90 -20.51 25.84
C ASN A 51 10.15 -20.01 24.40
N THR A 52 9.11 -19.44 23.77
CA THR A 52 9.17 -18.86 22.43
C THR A 52 9.08 -17.32 22.49
N ILE A 53 8.95 -16.69 21.36
CA ILE A 53 8.67 -15.26 21.21
C ILE A 53 7.30 -15.05 20.54
N ASN A 54 6.86 -13.80 20.40
CA ASN A 54 5.60 -13.42 19.75
C ASN A 54 4.35 -13.98 20.44
N TYR A 55 4.37 -14.04 21.76
CA TYR A 55 3.18 -14.29 22.57
C TYR A 55 2.90 -13.10 23.50
N LEU A 56 1.66 -12.98 23.93
CA LEU A 56 1.23 -11.87 24.77
C LEU A 56 1.35 -12.20 26.24
N VAL A 57 1.84 -11.23 26.99
CA VAL A 57 1.93 -11.26 28.46
C VAL A 57 1.18 -10.07 29.04
N VAL A 58 0.79 -10.17 30.30
CA VAL A 58 0.20 -9.07 31.05
C VAL A 58 1.00 -8.81 32.31
N VAL A 59 1.17 -7.52 32.62
CA VAL A 59 1.87 -7.05 33.81
C VAL A 59 0.84 -6.43 34.74
N ASP A 60 0.73 -7.00 35.94
CA ASP A 60 -0.23 -6.57 36.98
C ASP A 60 0.37 -5.43 37.80
N THR A 61 -0.18 -4.25 37.68
CA THR A 61 0.31 -3.05 38.37
C THR A 61 -0.79 -2.30 39.12
N VAL A 62 -0.42 -1.40 40.00
CA VAL A 62 -1.37 -0.49 40.68
C VAL A 62 -2.08 0.45 39.69
N GLN A 63 -1.44 0.78 38.57
CA GLN A 63 -1.99 1.67 37.55
C GLN A 63 -3.02 1.00 36.64
N GLY A 64 -3.08 -0.32 36.66
CA GLY A 64 -3.91 -1.18 35.81
C GLY A 64 -3.13 -2.36 35.27
N LEU A 65 -3.69 -3.01 34.27
CA LEU A 65 -3.12 -4.18 33.64
C LEU A 65 -2.46 -3.77 32.32
N PHE A 66 -1.14 -3.81 32.25
CA PHE A 66 -0.41 -3.62 31.00
C PHE A 66 -0.41 -4.92 30.21
N ILE A 67 -0.54 -4.81 28.88
CA ILE A 67 -0.33 -5.92 27.96
C ILE A 67 0.94 -5.66 27.15
N GLY A 68 1.76 -6.69 26.95
CA GLY A 68 3.00 -6.62 26.21
C GLY A 68 3.17 -7.83 25.30
N GLU A 69 3.97 -7.67 24.27
CA GLU A 69 4.38 -8.71 23.34
C GLU A 69 5.84 -9.10 23.58
N THR A 70 6.11 -10.39 23.61
CA THR A 70 7.47 -10.90 23.82
C THR A 70 8.25 -10.88 22.51
N PHE A 71 9.43 -10.23 22.50
CA PHE A 71 10.29 -10.13 21.32
C PHE A 71 11.63 -10.87 21.48
N GLN A 72 12.03 -11.18 22.70
CA GLN A 72 13.29 -11.85 22.99
C GLN A 72 13.13 -12.82 24.17
N SER A 73 13.80 -13.95 24.09
CA SER A 73 14.02 -14.85 25.22
C SER A 73 15.50 -15.27 25.21
N LYS A 74 16.18 -15.11 26.33
CA LYS A 74 17.62 -15.45 26.44
C LYS A 74 17.95 -16.03 27.82
N ILE A 75 19.01 -16.78 27.85
CA ILE A 75 19.65 -17.27 29.06
C ILE A 75 21.06 -16.71 29.12
N SER A 76 21.46 -16.15 30.26
CA SER A 76 22.81 -15.64 30.44
C SER A 76 23.83 -16.78 30.35
N SER A 77 24.83 -16.58 29.51
CA SER A 77 25.89 -17.60 29.34
C SER A 77 26.91 -17.53 30.48
N SER A 78 27.06 -18.65 31.22
CA SER A 78 28.11 -18.85 32.21
C SER A 78 28.39 -20.34 32.36
N ASP A 79 29.58 -20.70 32.85
CA ASP A 79 29.96 -22.11 33.05
C ASP A 79 29.00 -22.84 33.98
N SER A 80 28.54 -22.15 35.01
CA SER A 80 27.56 -22.72 35.97
C SER A 80 26.18 -22.96 35.34
N VAL A 81 25.78 -22.14 34.40
CA VAL A 81 24.54 -22.32 33.62
C VAL A 81 24.69 -23.50 32.66
N HIS A 82 25.82 -23.60 31.95
CA HIS A 82 26.11 -24.73 31.08
C HIS A 82 26.13 -26.05 31.85
N ASP A 83 26.79 -26.08 33.00
CA ASP A 83 26.79 -27.24 33.88
C ASP A 83 25.38 -27.64 34.36
N SER A 84 24.58 -26.66 34.73
CA SER A 84 23.19 -26.87 35.15
C SER A 84 22.33 -27.43 34.02
N MET A 85 22.49 -26.90 32.81
CA MET A 85 21.78 -27.38 31.60
C MET A 85 22.17 -28.82 31.28
N ASN A 86 23.47 -29.16 31.33
CA ASN A 86 23.96 -30.50 31.05
C ASN A 86 23.46 -31.52 32.10
N LYS A 87 23.25 -31.09 33.35
CA LYS A 87 22.71 -31.92 34.45
C LYS A 87 21.19 -31.92 34.50
N GLY A 88 20.51 -31.19 33.64
CA GLY A 88 19.04 -31.06 33.62
C GLY A 88 18.48 -30.29 34.84
N ILE A 89 19.29 -29.48 35.54
CA ILE A 89 18.88 -28.70 36.71
C ILE A 89 18.29 -27.37 36.23
N THR A 90 16.99 -27.33 35.96
CA THR A 90 16.29 -26.17 35.45
C THR A 90 16.03 -25.07 36.48
N GLU A 91 16.01 -25.42 37.77
CA GLU A 91 15.68 -24.50 38.88
C GLU A 91 16.78 -23.44 39.14
N ARG A 92 18.00 -23.66 38.66
CA ARG A 92 19.14 -22.75 38.80
C ARG A 92 19.42 -21.90 37.59
N ILE A 93 18.55 -21.94 36.62
CA ILE A 93 18.66 -21.17 35.37
C ILE A 93 17.56 -20.12 35.37
N PHE A 94 17.95 -18.87 35.27
CA PHE A 94 17.08 -17.70 35.36
C PHE A 94 17.00 -16.97 34.00
N PRO A 95 16.08 -17.38 33.11
CA PRO A 95 15.94 -16.74 31.81
C PRO A 95 15.46 -15.28 31.90
N GLU A 96 15.81 -14.50 30.90
CA GLU A 96 15.29 -13.14 30.70
C GLU A 96 14.41 -13.09 29.45
N ILE A 97 13.27 -12.42 29.53
CA ILE A 97 12.35 -12.21 28.42
C ILE A 97 12.17 -10.71 28.20
N GLY A 98 12.45 -10.27 26.97
CA GLY A 98 12.17 -8.91 26.53
C GLY A 98 10.71 -8.75 26.09
N ILE A 99 10.07 -7.68 26.54
CA ILE A 99 8.69 -7.34 26.19
C ILE A 99 8.55 -5.89 25.72
N ASP A 100 7.71 -5.69 24.70
CA ASP A 100 7.24 -4.37 24.28
C ASP A 100 5.84 -4.14 24.84
N ILE A 101 5.64 -3.01 25.53
CA ILE A 101 4.34 -2.67 26.11
C ILE A 101 3.45 -2.08 25.00
N ILE A 102 2.36 -2.79 24.68
CA ILE A 102 1.46 -2.44 23.58
C ILE A 102 0.11 -1.87 24.05
N GLY A 103 -0.19 -1.92 25.33
CA GLY A 103 -1.44 -1.36 25.86
C GLY A 103 -1.55 -1.37 27.38
N LEU A 104 -2.53 -0.60 27.87
CA LEU A 104 -2.90 -0.50 29.27
C LEU A 104 -4.42 -0.56 29.42
N LEU A 105 -4.92 -1.46 30.26
CA LEU A 105 -6.30 -1.51 30.73
C LEU A 105 -6.36 -0.90 32.14
N LYS A 106 -6.92 0.29 32.27
CA LYS A 106 -7.06 0.94 33.59
C LYS A 106 -8.20 0.34 34.39
N PRO A 107 -8.15 0.45 35.72
CA PRO A 107 -9.27 0.07 36.56
C PRO A 107 -10.56 0.80 36.15
N GLY A 108 -11.64 0.01 35.98
CA GLY A 108 -12.95 0.55 35.55
C GLY A 108 -13.10 0.79 34.03
N GLU A 109 -12.04 0.68 33.24
CA GLU A 109 -12.14 0.73 31.77
C GLU A 109 -12.48 -0.64 31.17
N THR A 110 -13.16 -0.61 30.03
CA THR A 110 -13.60 -1.83 29.32
C THR A 110 -12.67 -2.20 28.16
N SER A 111 -11.71 -1.35 27.78
CA SER A 111 -10.85 -1.55 26.63
C SER A 111 -9.41 -1.14 26.92
N PHE A 112 -8.47 -1.84 26.32
CA PHE A 112 -7.07 -1.44 26.31
C PHE A 112 -6.87 -0.17 25.49
N ARG A 113 -5.96 0.69 25.95
CA ARG A 113 -5.51 1.90 25.24
C ARG A 113 -3.99 1.96 25.26
N LEU A 114 -3.40 2.81 24.45
CA LEU A 114 -1.97 3.09 24.53
C LEU A 114 -1.62 3.56 25.93
N SER A 115 -0.50 3.09 26.49
CA SER A 115 -0.04 3.42 27.84
C SER A 115 0.31 4.90 28.01
N GLY A 116 0.63 5.62 26.91
CA GLY A 116 1.10 6.99 26.95
C GLY A 116 2.44 7.11 27.65
N THR A 117 2.48 7.93 28.72
CA THR A 117 3.68 8.11 29.55
C THR A 117 3.77 7.12 30.73
N LYS A 118 2.77 6.23 30.87
CA LYS A 118 2.74 5.24 31.95
C LYS A 118 3.58 4.03 31.58
N THR A 119 4.34 3.53 32.53
CA THR A 119 5.21 2.35 32.40
C THR A 119 4.94 1.35 33.52
N VAL A 120 5.40 0.14 33.30
CA VAL A 120 5.46 -0.91 34.32
C VAL A 120 6.53 -0.56 35.37
N GLY A 121 6.44 -1.13 36.55
CA GLY A 121 7.42 -0.97 37.63
C GLY A 121 8.33 -2.19 37.78
N ILE A 122 9.51 -1.99 38.34
CA ILE A 122 10.38 -3.09 38.76
C ILE A 122 9.64 -3.88 39.84
N THR A 123 9.73 -5.21 39.78
CA THR A 123 9.03 -6.19 40.65
C THR A 123 7.55 -6.41 40.35
N ASP A 124 6.97 -5.69 39.36
CA ASP A 124 5.60 -5.98 38.91
C ASP A 124 5.52 -7.41 38.35
N LYS A 125 4.47 -8.13 38.75
CA LYS A 125 4.28 -9.52 38.37
C LYS A 125 3.78 -9.68 36.95
N VAL A 126 4.33 -10.67 36.26
CA VAL A 126 4.04 -10.93 34.85
C VAL A 126 3.40 -12.30 34.67
N TYR A 127 2.35 -12.32 33.84
CA TYR A 127 1.57 -13.51 33.53
C TYR A 127 1.42 -13.67 32.02
N ILE A 128 1.33 -14.90 31.52
CA ILE A 128 0.96 -15.14 30.12
C ILE A 128 -0.50 -14.71 29.93
N ALA A 129 -0.80 -13.98 28.87
CA ALA A 129 -2.18 -13.59 28.58
C ALA A 129 -3.02 -14.82 28.21
N ASN A 130 -4.18 -14.96 28.84
CA ASN A 130 -5.16 -15.98 28.51
C ASN A 130 -6.05 -15.56 27.34
N SER A 131 -6.91 -16.47 26.85
CA SER A 131 -7.80 -16.22 25.71
C SER A 131 -8.73 -15.00 25.91
N ASP A 132 -9.22 -14.78 27.14
CA ASP A 132 -10.12 -13.66 27.42
C ASP A 132 -9.40 -12.31 27.33
N LEU A 133 -8.18 -12.24 27.83
CA LEU A 133 -7.34 -11.03 27.72
C LEU A 133 -6.94 -10.76 26.28
N ILE A 134 -6.57 -11.80 25.53
CA ILE A 134 -6.24 -11.69 24.11
C ILE A 134 -7.47 -11.18 23.33
N SER A 135 -8.63 -11.79 23.54
CA SER A 135 -9.89 -11.35 22.92
C SER A 135 -10.20 -9.90 23.26
N LYS A 136 -10.05 -9.52 24.53
CA LYS A 136 -10.31 -8.15 24.99
C LYS A 136 -9.35 -7.16 24.37
N TYR A 137 -8.07 -7.52 24.23
CA TYR A 137 -7.08 -6.69 23.57
C TYR A 137 -7.40 -6.52 22.08
N LEU A 138 -7.64 -7.63 21.36
CA LEU A 138 -8.00 -7.59 19.94
C LEU A 138 -9.25 -6.73 19.69
N ASN A 139 -10.28 -6.89 20.52
CA ASN A 139 -11.49 -6.03 20.45
C ASN A 139 -11.21 -4.56 20.78
N SER A 140 -10.13 -4.26 21.50
CA SER A 140 -9.76 -2.89 21.86
C SER A 140 -9.01 -2.16 20.76
N ILE A 141 -8.25 -2.89 19.93
CA ILE A 141 -7.54 -2.31 18.78
C ILE A 141 -8.46 -2.10 17.58
N GLU A 142 -9.61 -2.77 17.54
CA GLU A 142 -10.61 -2.55 16.51
C GLU A 142 -11.26 -1.17 16.64
N ILE A 143 -11.44 -0.51 15.51
CA ILE A 143 -12.17 0.75 15.45
C ILE A 143 -13.65 0.44 15.26
N LYS A 144 -14.46 0.74 16.28
CA LYS A 144 -15.90 0.68 16.16
C LYS A 144 -16.42 2.03 15.65
N SER A 145 -17.32 2.00 14.68
CA SER A 145 -17.95 3.21 14.15
C SER A 145 -18.67 3.94 15.28
N ASN A 146 -18.17 5.15 15.63
CA ASN A 146 -18.84 6.00 16.61
C ASN A 146 -19.98 6.75 15.91
N LYS A 147 -21.15 6.62 16.45
CA LYS A 147 -22.31 7.51 16.47
C LYS A 147 -23.63 7.01 15.89
N ASN A 148 -23.70 6.11 14.90
CA ASN A 148 -25.01 5.69 14.38
C ASN A 148 -25.18 4.18 14.10
N ASN A 149 -24.14 3.36 14.19
CA ASN A 149 -24.23 1.92 13.97
C ASN A 149 -23.79 1.15 15.23
N GLN A 150 -24.67 1.10 16.23
CA GLN A 150 -24.48 0.23 17.40
C GLN A 150 -24.44 -1.27 17.04
N ASN A 151 -24.74 -1.62 15.78
CA ASN A 151 -24.86 -2.99 15.27
C ASN A 151 -23.90 -3.30 14.12
N GLU A 152 -22.68 -2.70 14.08
CA GLU A 152 -21.72 -3.13 13.08
C GLU A 152 -21.30 -4.57 13.35
N VAL A 153 -21.59 -5.46 12.40
CA VAL A 153 -21.24 -6.87 12.48
C VAL A 153 -19.79 -7.05 12.04
N SER A 154 -18.98 -7.71 12.87
CA SER A 154 -17.64 -8.11 12.48
C SER A 154 -17.67 -9.00 11.24
N LEU A 155 -16.64 -8.87 10.40
CA LEU A 155 -16.43 -9.80 9.29
C LEU A 155 -16.28 -11.23 9.84
N PRO A 156 -16.72 -12.27 9.11
CA PRO A 156 -16.43 -13.64 9.50
C PRO A 156 -14.93 -13.84 9.76
N PRO A 157 -14.55 -14.72 10.70
CA PRO A 157 -13.15 -14.95 11.02
C PRO A 157 -12.32 -15.32 9.80
N PHE A 158 -11.14 -14.73 9.66
CA PHE A 158 -10.18 -14.98 8.58
C PHE A 158 -8.90 -15.68 9.06
N ALA A 159 -8.65 -15.69 10.37
CA ALA A 159 -7.48 -16.30 10.98
C ALA A 159 -7.79 -16.87 12.36
N SER A 160 -6.82 -17.56 12.94
CA SER A 160 -6.83 -17.96 14.35
C SER A 160 -5.48 -17.64 14.99
N PHE A 161 -5.47 -17.41 16.29
CA PHE A 161 -4.24 -17.15 17.01
C PHE A 161 -3.36 -18.42 17.01
N SER A 162 -2.06 -18.27 16.67
CA SER A 162 -1.17 -19.45 16.48
C SER A 162 -1.05 -20.31 17.73
N ASN A 163 -0.92 -19.69 18.89
CA ASN A 163 -0.75 -20.36 20.17
C ASN A 163 -2.08 -20.74 20.84
N MET A 164 -3.20 -20.24 20.32
CA MET A 164 -4.55 -20.50 20.85
C MET A 164 -5.52 -20.68 19.67
N LYS A 165 -5.49 -21.85 19.05
CA LYS A 165 -6.29 -22.14 17.83
C LYS A 165 -7.80 -21.95 17.99
N SER A 166 -8.31 -22.01 19.21
CA SER A 166 -9.71 -21.71 19.53
C SER A 166 -10.04 -20.23 19.38
N GLN A 167 -9.04 -19.35 19.54
CA GLN A 167 -9.21 -17.91 19.42
C GLN A 167 -9.23 -17.48 17.96
N LYS A 168 -10.42 -17.15 17.47
CA LYS A 168 -10.63 -16.66 16.09
C LYS A 168 -10.37 -15.16 16.01
N ILE A 169 -9.78 -14.73 14.89
CA ILE A 169 -9.51 -13.33 14.59
C ILE A 169 -10.48 -12.87 13.51
N SER A 170 -11.22 -11.82 13.84
CA SER A 170 -12.14 -11.11 12.94
C SER A 170 -11.76 -9.64 12.91
N LEU A 171 -12.23 -8.91 11.91
CA LEU A 171 -12.12 -7.45 11.82
C LEU A 171 -13.51 -6.86 11.65
N THR A 172 -13.74 -5.68 12.22
CA THR A 172 -14.89 -4.88 11.84
C THR A 172 -14.58 -4.11 10.56
N PRO A 173 -15.54 -3.93 9.64
CA PRO A 173 -15.35 -3.10 8.45
C PRO A 173 -14.82 -1.71 8.79
N SER A 174 -15.32 -1.08 9.86
CA SER A 174 -14.83 0.24 10.33
C SER A 174 -13.33 0.30 10.59
N THR A 175 -12.69 -0.80 10.96
CA THR A 175 -11.22 -0.84 11.13
C THR A 175 -10.52 -0.60 9.79
N LEU A 176 -10.98 -1.26 8.73
CA LEU A 176 -10.44 -1.12 7.38
C LEU A 176 -10.80 0.24 6.75
N PHE A 177 -11.95 0.82 7.12
CA PHE A 177 -12.41 2.14 6.68
C PHE A 177 -11.96 3.29 7.59
N ASN A 178 -10.92 3.12 8.38
CA ASN A 178 -10.33 4.14 9.24
C ASN A 178 -8.80 4.13 9.28
N ARG A 179 -8.17 3.05 8.79
CA ARG A 179 -6.71 2.87 8.79
C ARG A 179 -6.26 2.25 7.49
N HIS A 180 -5.00 2.49 7.13
CA HIS A 180 -4.34 1.70 6.11
C HIS A 180 -3.89 0.37 6.72
N LEU A 181 -3.93 -0.69 5.93
CA LEU A 181 -3.50 -2.03 6.30
C LEU A 181 -2.38 -2.48 5.37
N MET A 182 -1.37 -3.13 5.91
CA MET A 182 -0.31 -3.76 5.14
C MET A 182 -0.13 -5.20 5.61
N ALA A 183 -0.17 -6.15 4.67
CA ALA A 183 0.18 -7.54 4.90
C ALA A 183 1.59 -7.80 4.38
N VAL A 184 2.50 -8.11 5.30
CA VAL A 184 3.91 -8.38 4.98
C VAL A 184 4.20 -9.86 5.20
N GLY A 185 4.92 -10.49 4.27
CA GLY A 185 5.31 -11.88 4.39
C GLY A 185 6.04 -12.37 3.16
N THR A 186 6.88 -13.38 3.35
CA THR A 186 7.60 -14.06 2.26
C THR A 186 6.66 -14.88 1.38
N THR A 187 7.14 -15.36 0.26
CA THR A 187 6.42 -16.32 -0.60
C THR A 187 5.96 -17.53 0.24
N ASN A 188 4.74 -17.99 0.00
CA ASN A 188 4.10 -19.11 0.72
C ASN A 188 3.81 -18.88 2.22
N SER A 189 3.93 -17.66 2.73
CA SER A 189 3.57 -17.33 4.13
C SER A 189 2.07 -17.25 4.39
N GLY A 190 1.24 -17.37 3.36
CA GLY A 190 -0.23 -17.21 3.44
C GLY A 190 -0.72 -15.77 3.32
N LYS A 191 0.15 -14.82 2.95
CA LYS A 191 -0.15 -13.39 2.76
C LYS A 191 -1.35 -13.18 1.82
N SER A 192 -1.27 -13.69 0.60
CA SER A 192 -2.34 -13.55 -0.41
C SER A 192 -3.63 -14.22 0.06
N THR A 193 -3.56 -15.44 0.60
CA THR A 193 -4.74 -16.16 1.11
C THR A 193 -5.46 -15.38 2.18
N SER A 194 -4.73 -14.80 3.13
CA SER A 194 -5.31 -13.99 4.20
C SER A 194 -5.93 -12.70 3.67
N SER A 195 -5.24 -12.02 2.76
CA SER A 195 -5.71 -10.78 2.14
C SER A 195 -6.97 -10.99 1.33
N LEU A 196 -6.98 -12.01 0.47
CA LEU A 196 -8.16 -12.39 -0.34
C LEU A 196 -9.34 -12.78 0.54
N SER A 197 -9.10 -13.50 1.64
CA SER A 197 -10.15 -13.86 2.59
C SER A 197 -10.80 -12.63 3.22
N ILE A 198 -10.04 -11.58 3.52
CA ILE A 198 -10.59 -10.31 4.04
C ILE A 198 -11.39 -9.59 2.96
N LEU A 199 -10.84 -9.48 1.75
CA LEU A 199 -11.49 -8.80 0.62
C LEU A 199 -12.81 -9.49 0.23
N ASP A 200 -12.82 -10.81 0.11
CA ASP A 200 -14.03 -11.60 -0.18
C ASP A 200 -15.14 -11.32 0.85
N LYS A 201 -14.78 -11.27 2.14
CA LYS A 201 -15.73 -10.96 3.20
C LYS A 201 -16.25 -9.52 3.14
N LEU A 202 -15.39 -8.55 2.77
CA LEU A 202 -15.82 -7.17 2.54
C LEU A 202 -16.81 -7.09 1.38
N ILE A 203 -16.50 -7.71 0.25
CA ILE A 203 -17.32 -7.70 -0.96
C ILE A 203 -18.68 -8.35 -0.69
N LYS A 204 -18.71 -9.52 -0.05
CA LYS A 204 -19.95 -10.21 0.35
C LYS A 204 -20.83 -9.39 1.30
N GLN A 205 -20.22 -8.49 2.08
CA GLN A 205 -20.96 -7.52 2.89
C GLN A 205 -21.27 -6.20 2.16
N ARG A 206 -21.11 -6.17 0.84
CA ARG A 206 -21.32 -4.99 -0.01
C ARG A 206 -20.50 -3.77 0.42
N LYS A 207 -19.29 -4.02 0.95
CA LYS A 207 -18.31 -2.97 1.23
C LYS A 207 -17.47 -2.74 -0.01
N LYS A 208 -17.40 -1.50 -0.42
CA LYS A 208 -16.77 -1.08 -1.67
C LYS A 208 -15.26 -1.32 -1.66
N THR A 209 -14.75 -2.00 -2.66
CA THR A 209 -13.31 -2.30 -2.82
C THR A 209 -12.86 -2.04 -4.25
N LEU A 210 -11.66 -1.49 -4.39
CA LEU A 210 -10.90 -1.41 -5.64
C LEU A 210 -9.71 -2.36 -5.51
N ILE A 211 -9.59 -3.32 -6.42
CA ILE A 211 -8.53 -4.33 -6.40
C ILE A 211 -7.63 -4.11 -7.62
N ILE A 212 -6.33 -3.92 -7.40
CA ILE A 212 -5.31 -3.85 -8.45
C ILE A 212 -4.42 -5.08 -8.30
N ASP A 213 -4.49 -5.98 -9.28
CA ASP A 213 -3.78 -7.25 -9.29
C ASP A 213 -2.75 -7.29 -10.42
N PRO A 214 -1.43 -7.31 -10.08
CA PRO A 214 -0.37 -7.39 -11.07
C PRO A 214 -0.21 -8.76 -11.71
N THR A 215 -0.84 -9.80 -11.15
CA THR A 215 -0.67 -11.19 -11.58
C THR A 215 -1.86 -11.73 -12.35
N GLY A 216 -3.05 -11.13 -12.15
CA GLY A 216 -4.30 -11.63 -12.73
C GLY A 216 -4.79 -12.95 -12.12
N GLU A 217 -4.16 -13.41 -11.01
CA GLU A 217 -4.46 -14.71 -10.41
C GLU A 217 -5.80 -14.73 -9.67
N TYR A 218 -6.34 -13.57 -9.32
CA TYR A 218 -7.47 -13.47 -8.40
C TYR A 218 -8.81 -13.16 -9.08
N ILE A 219 -8.85 -13.09 -10.41
CA ILE A 219 -10.06 -12.73 -11.15
C ILE A 219 -11.23 -13.69 -10.84
N GLU A 220 -10.94 -14.98 -10.68
CA GLU A 220 -11.94 -15.99 -10.36
C GLU A 220 -12.28 -16.08 -8.86
N ALA A 221 -11.52 -15.38 -8.00
CA ALA A 221 -11.71 -15.43 -6.55
C ALA A 221 -12.96 -14.66 -6.09
N PHE A 222 -13.49 -13.76 -6.91
CA PHE A 222 -14.56 -12.84 -6.53
C PHE A 222 -15.74 -12.93 -7.50
N SER A 223 -16.92 -13.33 -7.02
CA SER A 223 -18.12 -13.49 -7.85
C SER A 223 -18.91 -12.21 -8.10
N ASP A 224 -18.76 -11.20 -7.23
CA ASP A 224 -19.60 -9.98 -7.21
C ASP A 224 -18.77 -8.71 -7.45
N VAL A 225 -17.88 -8.76 -8.43
CA VAL A 225 -16.94 -7.66 -8.74
C VAL A 225 -16.96 -7.38 -10.24
N ASN A 226 -17.04 -6.11 -10.61
CA ASN A 226 -16.81 -5.71 -11.98
C ASN A 226 -15.32 -5.86 -12.31
N SER A 227 -14.97 -6.64 -13.32
CA SER A 227 -13.60 -6.87 -13.71
C SER A 227 -13.26 -6.10 -14.99
N LEU A 228 -12.02 -5.59 -15.04
CA LEU A 228 -11.41 -4.94 -16.20
C LEU A 228 -10.05 -5.58 -16.42
N THR A 229 -9.69 -5.88 -17.66
CA THR A 229 -8.36 -6.33 -18.04
C THR A 229 -7.67 -5.22 -18.83
N LEU A 230 -6.67 -4.60 -18.21
CA LEU A 230 -5.96 -3.49 -18.83
C LEU A 230 -5.15 -3.96 -20.05
N GLY A 231 -5.37 -3.30 -21.19
CA GLY A 231 -4.80 -3.67 -22.47
C GLY A 231 -5.64 -4.65 -23.29
N GLU A 232 -6.69 -5.23 -22.73
CA GLU A 232 -7.61 -6.13 -23.44
C GLU A 232 -8.97 -5.47 -23.70
N ASP A 233 -9.74 -5.23 -22.67
CA ASP A 233 -11.05 -4.59 -22.70
C ASP A 233 -11.01 -3.10 -22.27
N THR A 234 -9.90 -2.69 -21.69
CA THR A 234 -9.74 -1.34 -21.12
C THR A 234 -8.39 -0.74 -21.52
N VAL A 235 -8.41 0.55 -21.85
CA VAL A 235 -7.24 1.35 -22.22
C VAL A 235 -7.17 2.65 -21.43
N ILE A 236 -6.01 3.30 -21.44
CA ILE A 236 -5.78 4.63 -20.90
C ILE A 236 -5.68 5.59 -22.06
N SER A 237 -6.58 6.57 -22.14
CA SER A 237 -6.49 7.61 -23.17
C SER A 237 -5.21 8.42 -23.03
N THR A 238 -4.60 8.79 -24.15
CA THR A 238 -3.36 9.59 -24.16
C THR A 238 -3.51 10.94 -23.48
N GLY A 239 -4.74 11.45 -23.37
CA GLY A 239 -5.05 12.70 -22.69
C GLY A 239 -5.11 12.63 -21.17
N GLU A 240 -5.11 11.43 -20.58
CA GLU A 240 -5.22 11.26 -19.14
C GLU A 240 -3.87 11.40 -18.41
N LEU A 241 -2.77 11.22 -19.15
CA LEU A 241 -1.43 11.37 -18.61
C LEU A 241 -0.97 12.83 -18.67
N SER A 242 -0.37 13.28 -17.56
CA SER A 242 0.32 14.57 -17.52
C SER A 242 1.60 14.54 -18.36
N SER A 243 2.11 15.73 -18.73
CA SER A 243 3.40 15.83 -19.44
C SER A 243 4.53 15.16 -18.66
N GLN A 244 4.57 15.33 -17.35
CA GLN A 244 5.58 14.71 -16.49
C GLN A 244 5.51 13.18 -16.50
N GLN A 245 4.31 12.60 -16.51
CA GLN A 245 4.14 11.14 -16.63
C GLN A 245 4.63 10.63 -17.99
N TRP A 246 4.38 11.37 -19.07
CA TRP A 246 4.94 11.07 -20.39
C TRP A 246 6.46 11.18 -20.44
N GLU A 247 7.05 12.19 -19.77
CA GLU A 247 8.49 12.36 -19.62
C GLU A 247 9.15 11.16 -18.94
N ILE A 248 8.53 10.68 -17.87
CA ILE A 248 8.98 9.48 -17.16
C ILE A 248 8.89 8.24 -18.05
N LEU A 249 7.75 8.07 -18.77
CA LEU A 249 7.54 6.93 -19.67
C LEU A 249 8.59 6.84 -20.76
N PHE A 250 8.93 7.98 -21.35
CA PHE A 250 9.90 8.04 -22.42
C PHE A 250 11.33 8.27 -21.91
N GLU A 251 11.53 8.25 -20.57
CA GLU A 251 12.86 8.38 -19.95
C GLU A 251 13.61 9.61 -20.48
N THR A 252 12.92 10.75 -20.52
CA THR A 252 13.52 12.01 -20.98
C THR A 252 14.63 12.46 -20.02
N ASN A 253 15.58 13.22 -20.54
CA ASN A 253 16.60 13.87 -19.70
C ASN A 253 16.09 15.24 -19.20
N ASP A 254 16.73 15.75 -18.15
CA ASP A 254 16.35 17.01 -17.48
C ASP A 254 16.63 18.29 -18.33
N ASN A 255 17.26 18.18 -19.50
CA ASN A 255 17.69 19.36 -20.24
C ASN A 255 16.61 19.84 -21.23
N THR A 256 16.50 19.19 -22.39
CA THR A 256 15.68 19.68 -23.51
C THR A 256 14.60 18.69 -23.96
N GLN A 257 14.77 17.40 -23.65
CA GLN A 257 13.89 16.36 -24.18
C GLN A 257 12.44 16.48 -23.64
N GLY A 258 12.27 16.83 -22.36
CA GLY A 258 10.93 17.02 -21.76
C GLY A 258 10.17 18.17 -22.43
N SER A 259 10.82 19.30 -22.67
CA SER A 259 10.19 20.45 -23.33
C SER A 259 9.80 20.15 -24.78
N ILE A 260 10.66 19.50 -25.54
CA ILE A 260 10.37 19.09 -26.93
C ILE A 260 9.24 18.06 -26.98
N LEU A 261 9.23 17.09 -26.06
CA LEU A 261 8.13 16.12 -25.94
C LEU A 261 6.81 16.81 -25.66
N SER A 262 6.79 17.76 -24.72
CA SER A 262 5.61 18.54 -24.37
C SER A 262 5.09 19.37 -25.54
N GLU A 263 5.98 20.04 -26.29
CA GLU A 263 5.62 20.77 -27.51
C GLU A 263 5.05 19.84 -28.59
N ALA A 264 5.67 18.70 -28.85
CA ALA A 264 5.20 17.73 -29.81
C ALA A 264 3.79 17.20 -29.45
N MET A 265 3.55 16.88 -28.18
CA MET A 265 2.21 16.48 -27.72
C MET A 265 1.18 17.61 -27.94
N LYS A 266 1.53 18.84 -27.62
CA LYS A 266 0.64 19.98 -27.81
C LYS A 266 0.29 20.19 -29.28
N SER A 267 1.28 20.08 -30.17
CA SER A 267 1.10 20.14 -31.64
C SER A 267 0.16 19.03 -32.15
N LEU A 268 0.30 17.80 -31.64
CA LEU A 268 -0.58 16.69 -31.99
C LEU A 268 -2.00 16.83 -31.43
N ARG A 269 -2.17 17.42 -30.27
CA ARG A 269 -3.48 17.76 -29.70
C ARG A 269 -4.22 18.77 -30.59
N PHE A 270 -3.51 19.77 -31.09
CA PHE A 270 -4.08 20.71 -32.09
C PHE A 270 -4.53 19.98 -33.35
N GLN A 271 -3.70 19.08 -33.89
CA GLN A 271 -4.06 18.28 -35.05
C GLN A 271 -5.32 17.43 -34.83
N LYS A 272 -5.40 16.76 -33.68
CA LYS A 272 -6.58 15.97 -33.30
C LYS A 272 -7.83 16.87 -33.21
N GLN A 273 -7.70 18.04 -32.55
CA GLN A 273 -8.78 19.00 -32.42
C GLN A 273 -9.30 19.50 -33.77
N THR A 274 -8.40 19.68 -34.73
CA THR A 274 -8.74 20.10 -36.11
C THR A 274 -9.08 18.93 -37.04
N GLN A 275 -9.21 17.72 -36.49
CA GLN A 275 -9.51 16.49 -37.24
C GLN A 275 -8.50 16.18 -38.35
N THR A 276 -7.24 16.54 -38.15
CA THR A 276 -6.16 16.34 -39.13
C THR A 276 -5.32 15.13 -38.71
N SER A 277 -5.29 14.09 -39.55
CA SER A 277 -4.56 12.83 -39.30
C SER A 277 -3.08 12.90 -39.72
N SER A 278 -2.40 14.02 -39.45
CA SER A 278 -1.00 14.23 -39.83
C SER A 278 -0.28 15.07 -38.76
N VAL A 279 1.04 15.15 -38.88
CA VAL A 279 1.85 16.00 -38.01
C VAL A 279 1.62 17.49 -38.25
N TYR A 280 1.71 18.29 -37.20
CA TYR A 280 1.65 19.75 -37.28
C TYR A 280 2.98 20.30 -37.81
N LYS A 281 2.91 21.12 -38.87
CA LYS A 281 4.08 21.72 -39.49
C LYS A 281 4.23 23.17 -39.07
N LYS A 282 5.32 23.49 -38.35
CA LYS A 282 5.70 24.86 -37.97
C LYS A 282 6.44 25.59 -39.10
N ILE A 283 7.13 24.84 -39.97
CA ILE A 283 7.93 25.40 -41.07
C ILE A 283 7.09 26.26 -41.97
N GLY A 284 7.54 27.51 -42.24
CA GLY A 284 6.86 28.52 -43.05
C GLY A 284 5.87 29.39 -42.30
N LYS A 285 5.52 29.07 -41.06
CA LYS A 285 4.69 29.88 -40.16
C LYS A 285 5.56 30.85 -39.37
N SER A 286 5.00 31.96 -38.93
CA SER A 286 5.60 32.87 -37.96
C SER A 286 5.35 32.34 -36.53
N PRO A 287 6.14 32.73 -35.51
CA PRO A 287 5.88 32.42 -34.12
C PRO A 287 4.47 32.80 -33.67
N ALA A 288 3.99 33.97 -34.09
CA ALA A 288 2.66 34.46 -33.73
C ALA A 288 1.53 33.57 -34.28
N GLU A 289 1.67 33.04 -35.51
CA GLU A 289 0.71 32.07 -36.06
C GLU A 289 0.72 30.75 -35.29
N VAL A 290 1.91 30.25 -34.92
CA VAL A 290 2.01 29.03 -34.14
C VAL A 290 1.44 29.22 -32.74
N ASP A 291 1.73 30.35 -32.07
CA ASP A 291 1.21 30.65 -30.75
C ASP A 291 -0.32 30.81 -30.78
N ALA A 292 -0.86 31.42 -31.81
CA ALA A 292 -2.31 31.52 -31.98
C ALA A 292 -2.95 30.13 -32.09
N ASP A 293 -2.39 29.24 -32.91
CA ASP A 293 -2.87 27.85 -33.01
C ASP A 293 -2.80 27.14 -31.68
N MET A 294 -1.66 27.22 -30.96
CA MET A 294 -1.41 26.50 -29.69
C MET A 294 -2.23 27.03 -28.53
N THR A 295 -2.64 28.29 -28.51
CA THR A 295 -3.52 28.84 -27.47
C THR A 295 -4.96 28.36 -27.58
N THR A 296 -5.38 27.85 -28.72
CA THR A 296 -6.74 27.31 -28.92
C THR A 296 -6.89 25.85 -28.50
N VAL A 297 -5.80 25.17 -28.13
CA VAL A 297 -5.80 23.74 -27.82
C VAL A 297 -6.52 23.46 -26.50
N ILE A 298 -7.68 22.79 -26.58
CA ILE A 298 -8.47 22.27 -25.46
C ILE A 298 -8.50 20.73 -25.46
N GLU A 299 -8.22 20.12 -26.62
CA GLU A 299 -8.10 18.66 -26.74
C GLU A 299 -6.95 18.13 -25.84
N ARG A 300 -7.20 17.06 -25.13
CA ARG A 300 -6.22 16.43 -24.23
C ARG A 300 -5.52 15.22 -24.86
N GLY A 301 -6.26 14.44 -25.65
CA GLY A 301 -5.75 13.27 -26.33
C GLY A 301 -4.96 13.62 -27.61
N PHE A 302 -4.12 12.71 -28.05
CA PHE A 302 -3.36 12.82 -29.31
C PHE A 302 -3.08 11.43 -29.89
N ASP A 303 -2.75 11.39 -31.19
CA ASP A 303 -2.35 10.15 -31.84
C ASP A 303 -0.90 9.82 -31.50
N LEU A 304 -0.72 8.77 -30.66
CA LEU A 304 0.57 8.33 -30.17
C LEU A 304 1.49 7.85 -31.29
N SER A 305 0.94 7.29 -32.36
CA SER A 305 1.71 6.79 -33.50
C SER A 305 2.44 7.91 -34.27
N LEU A 306 1.91 9.13 -34.23
CA LEU A 306 2.49 10.30 -34.88
C LEU A 306 3.58 10.99 -34.04
N LEU A 307 3.73 10.63 -32.78
CA LEU A 307 4.63 11.31 -31.84
C LEU A 307 6.09 11.37 -32.31
N PRO A 308 6.72 10.26 -32.78
CA PRO A 308 8.11 10.32 -33.27
C PRO A 308 8.27 11.30 -34.45
N SER A 309 7.31 11.29 -35.36
CA SER A 309 7.32 12.19 -36.53
C SER A 309 7.10 13.63 -36.11
N GLN A 310 6.25 13.90 -35.12
CA GLN A 310 6.02 15.25 -34.61
C GLN A 310 7.26 15.81 -33.89
N ILE A 311 7.96 15.00 -33.08
CA ILE A 311 9.22 15.40 -32.43
C ILE A 311 10.22 15.92 -33.48
N ASN A 312 10.31 15.26 -34.64
CA ASN A 312 11.15 15.74 -35.72
C ASN A 312 10.67 17.10 -36.27
N GLN A 313 9.36 17.34 -36.34
CA GLN A 313 8.79 18.63 -36.83
C GLN A 313 8.99 19.80 -35.85
N GLU A 314 9.29 19.49 -34.58
CA GLU A 314 9.64 20.50 -33.56
C GLU A 314 11.08 21.02 -33.71
N SER A 315 11.88 20.41 -34.58
CA SER A 315 13.26 20.84 -34.89
C SER A 315 13.29 22.04 -35.82
N VAL A 316 12.89 23.19 -35.30
CA VAL A 316 12.77 24.45 -36.09
C VAL A 316 13.52 25.60 -35.42
N GLU A 317 13.91 26.60 -36.23
CA GLU A 317 14.45 27.87 -35.76
C GLU A 317 13.86 29.04 -36.56
N ILE A 318 13.91 30.26 -35.98
CA ILE A 318 13.42 31.46 -36.68
C ILE A 318 14.49 31.93 -37.65
N SER A 319 14.12 32.02 -38.91
CA SER A 319 15.03 32.47 -39.98
C SER A 319 15.24 33.99 -39.95
N ASN A 320 16.50 34.38 -40.04
CA ASN A 320 16.92 35.77 -40.27
C ASN A 320 17.29 36.03 -41.75
N ARG A 321 17.03 35.09 -42.68
CA ARG A 321 17.39 35.16 -44.10
C ARG A 321 16.18 35.18 -45.00
N ALA A 322 16.22 36.01 -46.04
CA ALA A 322 15.18 36.01 -47.09
C ALA A 322 15.16 34.66 -47.84
N PRO A 323 13.98 34.16 -48.26
CA PRO A 323 12.67 34.80 -48.21
C PRO A 323 11.90 34.53 -46.88
N ASN A 324 12.46 33.82 -45.91
CA ASN A 324 11.78 33.30 -44.73
C ASN A 324 12.05 34.12 -43.47
N VAL A 325 12.39 35.39 -43.54
CA VAL A 325 12.67 36.24 -42.37
C VAL A 325 11.48 36.22 -41.42
N GLY A 326 11.72 35.92 -40.13
CA GLY A 326 10.71 35.89 -39.09
C GLY A 326 9.80 34.66 -39.11
N LYS A 327 10.08 33.68 -39.98
CA LYS A 327 9.34 32.41 -40.04
C LYS A 327 10.19 31.25 -39.58
N TYR A 328 9.53 30.21 -39.15
CA TYR A 328 10.21 28.94 -38.78
C TYR A 328 10.78 28.26 -40.03
N VAL A 329 12.03 27.83 -39.92
CA VAL A 329 12.75 26.98 -40.88
C VAL A 329 13.31 25.77 -40.18
N TYR A 330 13.68 24.73 -40.92
CA TYR A 330 14.25 23.52 -40.36
C TYR A 330 15.60 23.79 -39.69
N ASN A 331 15.78 23.30 -38.48
CA ASN A 331 17.02 23.38 -37.70
C ASN A 331 17.71 22.01 -37.66
N THR A 332 18.77 21.84 -38.45
CA THR A 332 19.52 20.58 -38.51
C THR A 332 20.20 20.23 -37.19
N PHE A 333 20.69 21.23 -36.45
CA PHE A 333 21.30 21.00 -35.15
C PHE A 333 20.26 20.50 -34.14
N GLY A 334 19.10 21.17 -34.09
CA GLY A 334 17.97 20.73 -33.24
C GLY A 334 17.50 19.32 -33.59
N ALA A 335 17.44 18.96 -34.87
CA ALA A 335 17.06 17.62 -35.30
C ALA A 335 18.06 16.54 -34.81
N ASN A 336 19.36 16.83 -34.86
CA ASN A 336 20.38 15.91 -34.33
C ASN A 336 20.27 15.73 -32.79
N VAL A 337 19.97 16.81 -32.08
CA VAL A 337 19.74 16.73 -30.61
C VAL A 337 18.49 15.90 -30.30
N ASN A 338 17.42 16.06 -31.07
CA ASN A 338 16.16 15.36 -30.85
C ASN A 338 16.19 13.90 -31.34
N ALA A 339 17.17 13.49 -32.15
CA ALA A 339 17.26 12.14 -32.71
C ALA A 339 17.23 11.03 -31.64
N TRP A 340 17.88 11.25 -30.51
CA TRP A 340 17.85 10.29 -29.39
C TRP A 340 16.45 10.15 -28.77
N LEU A 341 15.73 11.26 -28.61
CA LEU A 341 14.35 11.21 -28.12
C LEU A 341 13.45 10.46 -29.08
N VAL A 342 13.59 10.75 -30.39
CA VAL A 342 12.84 10.04 -31.44
C VAL A 342 13.08 8.55 -31.38
N GLN A 343 14.35 8.11 -31.24
CA GLN A 343 14.70 6.69 -31.13
C GLN A 343 14.11 6.05 -29.86
N LYS A 344 14.18 6.73 -28.71
CA LYS A 344 13.56 6.25 -27.46
C LYS A 344 12.06 6.06 -27.63
N VAL A 345 11.37 7.06 -28.17
CA VAL A 345 9.92 7.00 -28.40
C VAL A 345 9.58 5.88 -29.38
N GLN A 346 10.29 5.78 -30.50
CA GLN A 346 10.10 4.70 -31.49
C GLN A 346 10.31 3.31 -30.85
N HIS A 347 11.38 3.15 -30.07
CA HIS A 347 11.65 1.89 -29.37
C HIS A 347 10.52 1.53 -28.41
N LYS A 348 10.04 2.46 -27.59
CA LYS A 348 8.90 2.22 -26.69
C LYS A 348 7.62 1.89 -27.44
N LEU A 349 7.33 2.61 -28.53
CA LEU A 349 6.14 2.35 -29.35
C LEU A 349 6.22 1.07 -30.18
N SER A 350 7.42 0.55 -30.46
CA SER A 350 7.58 -0.76 -31.09
C SER A 350 7.26 -1.92 -30.16
N ASN A 351 7.22 -1.67 -28.85
CA ASN A 351 6.76 -2.63 -27.87
C ASN A 351 5.22 -2.71 -27.94
N SER A 352 4.70 -3.86 -28.37
CA SER A 352 3.26 -4.11 -28.49
C SER A 352 2.52 -3.91 -27.16
N SER A 353 3.16 -4.19 -26.03
CA SER A 353 2.57 -3.97 -24.70
C SER A 353 2.24 -2.50 -24.48
N PHE A 354 3.16 -1.58 -24.84
CA PHE A 354 2.96 -0.15 -24.64
C PHE A 354 1.74 0.39 -25.41
N THR A 355 1.65 0.08 -26.71
CA THR A 355 0.55 0.54 -27.55
C THR A 355 -0.79 -0.12 -27.21
N THR A 356 -0.76 -1.24 -26.50
CA THR A 356 -1.97 -1.94 -26.04
C THR A 356 -2.64 -1.24 -24.86
N PHE A 357 -1.85 -0.56 -24.00
CA PHE A 357 -2.38 0.11 -22.82
C PHE A 357 -2.79 1.56 -23.08
N PHE A 358 -2.11 2.24 -23.99
CA PHE A 358 -2.32 3.68 -24.27
C PHE A 358 -2.91 3.90 -25.65
N GLY A 359 -4.04 4.59 -25.71
CA GLY A 359 -4.70 4.94 -26.94
C GLY A 359 -6.17 5.24 -26.77
N ASP A 360 -6.80 5.66 -27.85
CA ASP A 360 -8.23 5.92 -27.93
C ASP A 360 -8.85 4.87 -28.86
N ASP A 361 -9.16 3.69 -28.31
CA ASP A 361 -9.84 2.62 -29.06
C ASP A 361 -11.34 2.64 -28.71
N PRO A 362 -12.23 2.94 -29.66
CA PRO A 362 -13.68 3.01 -29.41
C PRO A 362 -14.29 1.67 -29.00
N SER A 363 -13.62 0.55 -29.27
CA SER A 363 -14.09 -0.78 -28.89
C SER A 363 -13.78 -1.12 -27.42
N LYS A 364 -12.93 -0.34 -26.76
CA LYS A 364 -12.48 -0.57 -25.42
C LYS A 364 -12.99 0.50 -24.44
N SER A 365 -13.10 0.13 -23.19
CA SER A 365 -13.44 1.07 -22.12
C SER A 365 -12.25 1.97 -21.78
N ASN A 366 -12.52 3.21 -21.36
CA ASN A 366 -11.50 4.09 -20.79
C ASN A 366 -11.38 3.84 -19.27
N LEU A 367 -10.15 3.61 -18.78
CA LEU A 367 -9.89 3.32 -17.38
C LEU A 367 -10.40 4.43 -16.45
N ILE A 368 -10.16 5.70 -16.78
CA ILE A 368 -10.56 6.85 -15.95
C ILE A 368 -12.09 6.96 -15.88
N SER A 369 -12.78 6.71 -16.98
CA SER A 369 -14.24 6.67 -16.99
C SER A 369 -14.78 5.57 -16.07
N LYS A 370 -14.15 4.38 -16.08
CA LYS A 370 -14.52 3.28 -15.19
C LYS A 370 -14.22 3.56 -13.71
N LEU A 371 -13.12 4.24 -13.42
CA LEU A 371 -12.82 4.71 -12.06
C LEU A 371 -13.85 5.76 -11.59
N ASN A 372 -14.31 6.64 -12.46
CA ASN A 372 -15.38 7.59 -12.14
C ASN A 372 -16.70 6.86 -11.85
N GLU A 373 -17.12 5.93 -12.70
CA GLU A 373 -18.30 5.07 -12.46
C GLU A 373 -18.18 4.35 -11.10
N PHE A 374 -17.01 3.76 -10.83
CA PHE A 374 -16.72 3.12 -9.55
C PHE A 374 -16.81 4.12 -8.39
N SER A 375 -16.20 5.30 -8.49
CA SER A 375 -16.15 6.26 -7.38
C SER A 375 -17.54 6.73 -6.96
N HIS A 376 -18.48 6.91 -7.88
CA HIS A 376 -19.85 7.33 -7.63
C HIS A 376 -20.78 6.18 -7.19
N SER A 377 -20.44 4.93 -7.47
CA SER A 377 -21.25 3.79 -7.07
C SER A 377 -21.29 3.64 -5.54
N GLU A 378 -22.38 3.13 -4.97
CA GLU A 378 -22.49 2.93 -3.53
C GLU A 378 -21.89 1.60 -3.05
N THR A 379 -22.01 0.56 -3.84
CA THR A 379 -21.68 -0.81 -3.41
C THR A 379 -20.87 -1.63 -4.41
N SER A 380 -20.68 -1.13 -5.64
CA SER A 380 -19.94 -1.87 -6.67
C SER A 380 -18.46 -1.90 -6.36
N SER A 381 -17.87 -3.08 -6.33
CA SER A 381 -16.42 -3.26 -6.28
C SER A 381 -15.85 -3.39 -7.70
N LEU A 382 -14.60 -2.98 -7.87
CA LEU A 382 -13.90 -2.99 -9.14
C LEU A 382 -12.58 -3.77 -9.02
N TYR A 383 -12.36 -4.71 -9.92
CA TYR A 383 -11.11 -5.45 -10.07
C TYR A 383 -10.41 -5.03 -11.35
N ILE A 384 -9.15 -4.68 -11.26
CA ILE A 384 -8.30 -4.29 -12.39
C ILE A 384 -7.18 -5.33 -12.51
N ASP A 385 -7.28 -6.14 -13.54
CA ASP A 385 -6.23 -7.07 -13.95
C ASP A 385 -5.13 -6.30 -14.69
N CYS A 386 -3.95 -6.29 -14.09
CA CYS A 386 -2.74 -5.68 -14.62
C CYS A 386 -1.71 -6.72 -15.09
N SER A 387 -2.09 -7.98 -15.26
CA SER A 387 -1.15 -9.09 -15.57
C SER A 387 -0.41 -8.91 -16.90
N LYS A 388 -0.98 -8.15 -17.83
CA LYS A 388 -0.35 -7.87 -19.14
C LYS A 388 0.71 -6.77 -19.07
N ILE A 389 0.82 -6.07 -17.94
CA ILE A 389 1.81 -5.01 -17.74
C ILE A 389 3.16 -5.64 -17.38
N GLY A 390 4.21 -5.28 -18.13
CA GLY A 390 5.57 -5.69 -17.81
C GLY A 390 6.03 -5.14 -16.46
N THR A 391 6.88 -5.91 -15.78
CA THR A 391 7.41 -5.53 -14.46
C THR A 391 8.66 -4.64 -14.52
N THR A 392 9.27 -4.50 -15.71
CA THR A 392 10.60 -3.89 -15.87
C THR A 392 10.58 -2.54 -16.57
N ASP A 393 9.48 -2.16 -17.19
CA ASP A 393 9.36 -0.97 -18.05
C ASP A 393 8.82 0.28 -17.34
N GLY A 394 8.55 0.19 -16.05
CA GLY A 394 8.02 1.29 -15.23
C GLY A 394 6.55 1.63 -15.48
N ILE A 395 5.90 0.97 -16.46
CA ILE A 395 4.51 1.25 -16.82
C ILE A 395 3.57 0.95 -15.65
N GLY A 396 3.81 -0.16 -14.93
CA GLY A 396 2.97 -0.56 -13.80
C GLY A 396 2.93 0.50 -12.69
N GLY A 397 4.10 1.00 -12.29
CA GLY A 397 4.20 2.06 -11.27
C GLY A 397 3.45 3.31 -11.67
N MET A 398 3.54 3.70 -12.93
CA MET A 398 2.86 4.88 -13.43
C MET A 398 1.35 4.71 -13.55
N ILE A 399 0.87 3.52 -13.90
CA ILE A 399 -0.58 3.24 -13.90
C ILE A 399 -1.15 3.33 -12.49
N VAL A 400 -0.46 2.76 -11.49
CA VAL A 400 -0.86 2.89 -10.08
C VAL A 400 -0.80 4.34 -9.63
N ASP A 401 0.20 5.10 -10.07
CA ASP A 401 0.31 6.54 -9.80
C ASP A 401 -0.84 7.32 -10.43
N LEU A 402 -1.16 7.06 -11.71
CA LEU A 402 -2.29 7.67 -12.41
C LEU A 402 -3.63 7.39 -11.68
N ILE A 403 -3.89 6.12 -11.34
CA ILE A 403 -5.10 5.73 -10.60
C ILE A 403 -5.16 6.46 -9.27
N SER A 404 -4.04 6.46 -8.52
CA SER A 404 -3.95 7.08 -7.21
C SER A 404 -4.15 8.59 -7.25
N ASN A 405 -3.48 9.27 -8.19
CA ASN A 405 -3.63 10.71 -8.39
C ASN A 405 -5.04 11.08 -8.84
N HIS A 406 -5.64 10.29 -9.73
CA HIS A 406 -7.03 10.51 -10.12
C HIS A 406 -7.97 10.44 -8.91
N LEU A 407 -7.88 9.36 -8.12
CA LEU A 407 -8.74 9.13 -6.98
C LEU A 407 -8.56 10.16 -5.85
N ILE A 408 -7.33 10.60 -5.55
CA ILE A 408 -7.08 11.59 -4.49
C ILE A 408 -7.56 12.99 -4.87
N ASN A 409 -7.60 13.31 -6.18
CA ASN A 409 -8.03 14.61 -6.70
C ASN A 409 -9.54 14.72 -6.91
N LEU A 410 -10.30 13.64 -6.80
CA LEU A 410 -11.76 13.69 -6.84
C LEU A 410 -12.31 14.48 -5.64
N ASP A 411 -13.44 15.16 -5.84
CA ASP A 411 -14.10 15.87 -4.75
C ASP A 411 -14.67 14.89 -3.73
N LYS A 412 -14.49 15.20 -2.44
CA LYS A 412 -14.93 14.34 -1.33
C LYS A 412 -16.43 14.03 -1.34
N ILE A 413 -17.24 14.92 -1.93
CA ILE A 413 -18.70 14.77 -2.02
C ILE A 413 -19.07 13.62 -2.96
N ASP A 414 -18.21 13.37 -3.96
CA ASP A 414 -18.46 12.39 -5.02
C ASP A 414 -17.91 11.01 -4.71
N ILE A 415 -17.05 10.89 -3.69
CA ILE A 415 -16.41 9.61 -3.35
C ILE A 415 -17.15 8.93 -2.20
N LYS A 416 -17.69 7.74 -2.46
CA LYS A 416 -18.09 6.83 -1.38
C LYS A 416 -16.86 6.09 -0.85
N PRO A 417 -16.67 6.01 0.48
CA PRO A 417 -15.49 5.38 1.06
C PRO A 417 -15.26 3.95 0.55
N PHE A 418 -14.00 3.62 0.24
CA PHE A 418 -13.62 2.29 -0.24
C PHE A 418 -12.21 1.89 0.21
N VAL A 419 -11.96 0.59 0.18
CA VAL A 419 -10.63 0.01 0.38
C VAL A 419 -9.98 -0.20 -0.99
N MET A 420 -8.79 0.36 -1.18
CA MET A 420 -7.95 0.16 -2.36
C MET A 420 -6.90 -0.90 -2.03
N PHE A 421 -7.06 -2.08 -2.60
CA PHE A 421 -6.13 -3.18 -2.45
C PHE A 421 -5.14 -3.19 -3.60
N ILE A 422 -3.84 -3.29 -3.28
CA ILE A 422 -2.77 -3.46 -4.26
C ILE A 422 -1.92 -4.64 -3.83
N ASP A 423 -1.91 -5.69 -4.65
CA ASP A 423 -1.05 -6.84 -4.40
C ASP A 423 0.38 -6.55 -4.86
N GLU A 424 1.37 -7.11 -4.12
CA GLU A 424 2.80 -6.98 -4.41
C GLU A 424 3.22 -5.53 -4.75
N VAL A 425 2.81 -4.57 -3.90
CA VAL A 425 2.97 -3.12 -4.15
C VAL A 425 4.40 -2.71 -4.47
N HIS A 426 5.41 -3.45 -4.01
CA HIS A 426 6.82 -3.21 -4.32
C HIS A 426 7.14 -3.28 -5.84
N ARG A 427 6.28 -3.91 -6.64
CA ARG A 427 6.41 -3.90 -8.11
C ARG A 427 6.13 -2.53 -8.73
N TYR A 428 5.41 -1.68 -8.00
CA TYR A 428 4.91 -0.39 -8.47
C TYR A 428 5.60 0.81 -7.80
N THR A 429 6.44 0.57 -6.77
CA THR A 429 7.09 1.62 -6.00
C THR A 429 8.55 1.86 -6.38
N LYS A 430 9.17 0.95 -7.15
CA LYS A 430 10.53 1.13 -7.62
C LYS A 430 10.60 2.27 -8.64
N SER A 431 11.26 3.35 -8.25
CA SER A 431 11.61 4.44 -9.16
C SER A 431 12.54 3.94 -10.25
N VAL A 432 12.22 4.20 -11.51
CA VAL A 432 13.10 3.90 -12.64
C VAL A 432 14.32 4.82 -12.67
N THR A 433 14.27 5.93 -11.94
CA THR A 433 15.37 6.91 -11.85
C THR A 433 15.62 7.29 -10.39
N ASN A 434 16.85 7.08 -9.94
CA ASN A 434 17.33 7.33 -8.56
C ASN A 434 17.39 8.82 -8.14
N GLU A 435 16.85 9.79 -8.90
CA GLU A 435 17.12 11.21 -8.71
C GLU A 435 15.91 12.11 -8.55
N LEU A 436 14.68 11.61 -8.69
CA LEU A 436 13.50 12.42 -8.48
C LEU A 436 12.76 11.95 -7.23
N ASP A 437 12.65 12.84 -6.24
CA ASP A 437 11.75 12.76 -5.09
C ASP A 437 10.28 12.81 -5.58
N TYR A 438 9.89 11.77 -6.33
CA TYR A 438 8.57 11.66 -6.93
C TYR A 438 7.60 11.23 -5.84
N HIS A 439 6.82 12.18 -5.34
CA HIS A 439 5.69 11.86 -4.49
C HIS A 439 4.64 11.13 -5.32
N THR A 440 4.66 9.84 -5.28
CA THR A 440 3.67 9.00 -5.97
C THR A 440 2.27 9.32 -5.44
N GLY A 441 1.27 9.22 -6.28
CA GLY A 441 -0.14 9.33 -5.88
C GLY A 441 -0.48 8.37 -4.73
N LEU A 442 0.18 7.20 -4.68
CA LEU A 442 0.08 6.24 -3.59
C LEU A 442 0.54 6.84 -2.24
N THR A 443 1.68 7.55 -2.21
CA THR A 443 2.15 8.27 -1.03
C THR A 443 1.16 9.35 -0.60
N SER A 444 0.55 10.05 -1.56
CA SER A 444 -0.50 11.03 -1.29
C SER A 444 -1.74 10.38 -0.67
N ILE A 445 -2.17 9.21 -1.15
CA ILE A 445 -3.26 8.44 -0.54
C ILE A 445 -2.88 8.01 0.89
N ALA A 446 -1.66 7.53 1.12
CA ALA A 446 -1.20 7.12 2.44
C ALA A 446 -1.27 8.29 3.46
N ARG A 447 -0.97 9.52 3.03
CA ARG A 447 -1.00 10.73 3.89
C ARG A 447 -2.41 11.31 4.04
N GLU A 448 -3.20 11.37 3.00
CA GLU A 448 -4.45 12.14 2.94
C GLU A 448 -5.69 11.30 2.60
N GLY A 449 -5.52 10.07 2.15
CA GLY A 449 -6.61 9.21 1.67
C GLY A 449 -7.73 9.04 2.69
N ARG A 450 -7.41 8.98 3.99
CA ARG A 450 -8.41 8.93 5.06
C ARG A 450 -9.38 10.10 5.00
N LYS A 451 -8.91 11.32 4.70
CA LYS A 451 -9.75 12.52 4.58
C LYS A 451 -10.66 12.45 3.35
N LYS A 452 -10.22 11.75 2.33
CA LYS A 452 -10.91 11.56 1.04
C LYS A 452 -11.77 10.29 0.99
N GLY A 453 -11.71 9.41 2.00
CA GLY A 453 -12.43 8.15 2.02
C GLY A 453 -11.75 7.01 1.26
N VAL A 454 -10.45 7.13 0.98
CA VAL A 454 -9.64 6.11 0.32
C VAL A 454 -8.71 5.45 1.35
N PHE A 455 -8.85 4.14 1.53
CA PHE A 455 -8.10 3.36 2.52
C PHE A 455 -7.27 2.30 1.83
N LEU A 456 -5.97 2.30 2.07
CA LEU A 456 -5.05 1.33 1.47
C LEU A 456 -5.09 -0.01 2.21
N PHE A 457 -5.10 -1.07 1.44
CA PHE A 457 -4.74 -2.41 1.88
C PHE A 457 -3.65 -2.94 0.94
N LEU A 458 -2.43 -2.99 1.41
CA LEU A 458 -1.27 -3.32 0.61
C LEU A 458 -0.72 -4.69 0.98
N THR A 459 -0.14 -5.38 0.01
CA THR A 459 0.71 -6.54 0.29
C THR A 459 2.12 -6.32 -0.23
N THR A 460 3.11 -6.83 0.46
CA THR A 460 4.51 -6.81 0.01
C THR A 460 5.31 -7.95 0.64
N GLN A 461 6.37 -8.34 -0.03
CA GLN A 461 7.37 -9.25 0.54
C GLN A 461 8.45 -8.50 1.31
N ASN A 462 8.72 -7.25 0.93
CA ASN A 462 9.72 -6.42 1.59
C ASN A 462 9.13 -5.03 1.91
N PRO A 463 8.90 -4.70 3.18
CA PRO A 463 8.35 -3.40 3.55
C PRO A 463 9.29 -2.21 3.29
N ASN A 464 10.59 -2.46 3.10
CA ASN A 464 11.56 -1.40 2.80
C ASN A 464 11.49 -0.93 1.34
N ASP A 465 10.77 -1.64 0.49
CA ASP A 465 10.60 -1.30 -0.94
C ASP A 465 9.30 -0.48 -1.20
N VAL A 466 8.60 -0.07 -0.13
CA VAL A 466 7.27 0.59 -0.22
C VAL A 466 7.29 2.00 0.34
#